data_3d4df9793d5d85b874cd9aa87d3ed0fa
#
_entry.id   3d4df9793d5d85b874cd9aa87d3ed0fa
#
_cell.length_a   1.000
_cell.length_b   1.000
_cell.length_c   1.000
_cell.angle_alpha   90.00
_cell.angle_beta   90.00
_cell.angle_gamma   90.00
#
_symmetry.space_group_name_H-M   'P 1'
#
loop_
_entity.id
_entity.type
_entity.pdbx_description
1 polymer ?
#
loop_
_entity_poly.entity_id
_entity_poly.type
_entity_poly.pdbx_seq_one_letter_code
_entity_poly.pdbx_strand_id
1 'polypeptide(L)'
;MVGSEGTLAFLSEVTMSTEYDYPHKASAMLYFKDIKEACRAVVALKKLTNEKKEWIVKGAELLDWKSLASVNDRTGEGLTAVLTETKAHSKEELAANIAVIEETLKPFNTYIPVHFTDKPEEYSKYWAIRSGIFPSVGGTRKPGTTSLIEDVAFHIEDL
;
A
#
# COMPACT_ATOMS: atom_id res chain seq x y z
N MET A 1 20.22 -1.14 16.52
CA MET A 1 19.68 0.22 16.77
C MET A 1 18.32 0.44 16.11
N VAL A 2 18.08 -0.14 14.94
CA VAL A 2 16.74 -0.17 14.35
C VAL A 2 15.81 -0.93 15.30
N GLY A 3 14.61 -0.37 15.57
CA GLY A 3 13.65 -0.93 16.54
C GLY A 3 13.91 -0.59 18.01
N SER A 4 14.91 0.25 18.33
CA SER A 4 15.21 0.59 19.73
C SER A 4 14.39 1.75 20.28
N GLU A 5 13.58 2.43 19.46
CA GLU A 5 12.70 3.55 19.85
C GLU A 5 13.46 4.66 20.62
N GLY A 6 14.71 4.89 20.27
CA GLY A 6 15.56 5.89 20.93
C GLY A 6 16.13 5.49 22.30
N THR A 7 15.98 4.23 22.71
CA THR A 7 16.39 3.78 24.05
C THR A 7 17.85 3.36 24.16
N LEU A 8 18.53 3.07 23.04
CA LEU A 8 19.90 2.52 23.05
C LEU A 8 20.98 3.56 22.77
N ALA A 9 20.69 4.55 21.94
CA ALA A 9 21.69 5.57 21.57
C ALA A 9 21.04 6.81 20.96
N PHE A 10 21.78 7.92 20.98
CA PHE A 10 21.50 9.11 20.19
C PHE A 10 22.19 9.00 18.83
N LEU A 11 21.45 9.21 17.75
CA LEU A 11 21.98 9.23 16.39
C LEU A 11 22.29 10.67 15.99
N SER A 12 23.57 10.99 15.80
CA SER A 12 24.03 12.32 15.37
C SER A 12 24.09 12.47 13.85
N GLU A 13 24.27 11.36 13.14
CA GLU A 13 24.39 11.34 11.69
C GLU A 13 23.94 9.99 11.15
N VAL A 14 23.25 9.99 9.99
CA VAL A 14 22.79 8.79 9.27
C VAL A 14 23.10 8.95 7.79
N THR A 15 23.78 7.97 7.20
CA THR A 15 23.93 7.86 5.75
C THR A 15 22.95 6.82 5.22
N MET A 16 22.13 7.20 4.27
CA MET A 16 21.09 6.32 3.69
C MET A 16 21.36 6.12 2.19
N SER A 17 21.09 4.93 1.70
CA SER A 17 21.01 4.68 0.27
C SER A 17 19.71 5.27 -0.27
N THR A 18 19.77 5.91 -1.43
CA THR A 18 18.59 6.43 -2.13
C THR A 18 18.15 5.48 -3.22
N GLU A 19 16.90 5.50 -3.54
CA GLU A 19 16.33 4.82 -4.71
C GLU A 19 16.08 5.82 -5.84
N TYR A 20 16.00 5.29 -7.08
CA TYR A 20 15.66 6.11 -8.24
C TYR A 20 14.23 6.66 -8.13
N ASP A 21 14.06 7.98 -8.32
CA ASP A 21 12.74 8.60 -8.39
C ASP A 21 12.22 8.57 -9.83
N TYR A 22 11.32 7.62 -10.08
CA TYR A 22 10.74 7.40 -11.40
C TYR A 22 9.84 8.58 -11.81
N PRO A 23 9.97 9.09 -13.06
CA PRO A 23 9.20 10.25 -13.51
C PRO A 23 7.72 9.95 -13.74
N HIS A 24 7.35 8.68 -13.97
CA HIS A 24 5.98 8.25 -14.22
C HIS A 24 5.51 7.32 -13.12
N LYS A 25 4.39 7.67 -12.50
CA LYS A 25 3.79 6.93 -11.37
C LYS A 25 2.29 6.78 -11.60
N ALA A 26 1.73 5.67 -11.18
CA ALA A 26 0.29 5.48 -11.12
C ALA A 26 -0.07 4.72 -9.85
N SER A 27 -1.21 5.06 -9.27
CA SER A 27 -1.74 4.36 -8.09
C SER A 27 -3.19 3.98 -8.29
N ALA A 28 -3.59 2.93 -7.59
CA ALA A 28 -4.97 2.48 -7.49
C ALA A 28 -5.31 2.09 -6.06
N MET A 29 -6.54 2.35 -5.65
CA MET A 29 -7.10 1.78 -4.43
C MET A 29 -7.97 0.58 -4.82
N LEU A 30 -7.45 -0.61 -4.54
CA LEU A 30 -8.11 -1.89 -4.84
C LEU A 30 -8.96 -2.29 -3.65
N TYR A 31 -10.26 -2.49 -3.83
CA TYR A 31 -11.16 -2.88 -2.75
C TYR A 31 -11.58 -4.34 -2.89
N PHE A 32 -11.53 -5.08 -1.77
CA PHE A 32 -11.91 -6.49 -1.67
C PHE A 32 -12.97 -6.67 -0.58
N LYS A 33 -13.82 -7.69 -0.73
CA LYS A 33 -14.89 -7.98 0.24
C LYS A 33 -14.38 -8.58 1.54
N ASP A 34 -13.19 -9.16 1.52
CA ASP A 34 -12.54 -9.75 2.69
C ASP A 34 -11.01 -9.67 2.59
N ILE A 35 -10.39 -9.74 3.77
CA ILE A 35 -8.93 -9.61 3.92
C ILE A 35 -8.17 -10.78 3.27
N LYS A 36 -8.72 -11.99 3.26
CA LYS A 36 -8.02 -13.16 2.69
C LYS A 36 -7.88 -13.03 1.17
N GLU A 37 -8.89 -12.49 0.52
CA GLU A 37 -8.84 -12.20 -0.91
C GLU A 37 -7.82 -11.10 -1.21
N ALA A 38 -7.80 -10.04 -0.38
CA ALA A 38 -6.80 -8.97 -0.49
C ALA A 38 -5.37 -9.51 -0.32
N CYS A 39 -5.11 -10.34 0.70
CA CYS A 39 -3.80 -10.95 0.92
C CYS A 39 -3.37 -11.82 -0.27
N ARG A 40 -4.26 -12.66 -0.81
CA ARG A 40 -3.96 -13.47 -2.01
C ARG A 40 -3.61 -12.60 -3.21
N ALA A 41 -4.31 -11.50 -3.40
CA ALA A 41 -3.99 -10.53 -4.46
C ALA A 41 -2.61 -9.89 -4.24
N VAL A 42 -2.27 -9.48 -3.01
CA VAL A 42 -0.93 -8.94 -2.67
C VAL A 42 0.17 -9.95 -2.96
N VAL A 43 -0.01 -11.22 -2.57
CA VAL A 43 0.95 -12.31 -2.86
C VAL A 43 1.16 -12.48 -4.37
N ALA A 44 0.09 -12.40 -5.17
CA ALA A 44 0.19 -12.48 -6.62
C ALA A 44 0.92 -11.25 -7.21
N LEU A 45 0.56 -10.05 -6.77
CA LEU A 45 1.16 -8.79 -7.21
C LEU A 45 2.66 -8.70 -6.90
N LYS A 46 3.08 -9.19 -5.73
CA LYS A 46 4.49 -9.18 -5.30
C LYS A 46 5.41 -10.03 -6.21
N LYS A 47 4.86 -10.99 -6.94
CA LYS A 47 5.62 -11.86 -7.85
C LYS A 47 5.86 -11.23 -9.22
N LEU A 48 5.24 -10.09 -9.52
CA LEU A 48 5.33 -9.45 -10.82
C LEU A 48 6.66 -8.74 -11.02
N THR A 49 7.38 -9.15 -12.05
CA THR A 49 8.63 -8.51 -12.49
C THR A 49 8.57 -8.22 -13.98
N ASN A 50 9.27 -7.15 -14.40
CA ASN A 50 9.47 -6.85 -15.82
C ASN A 50 10.57 -7.76 -16.44
N GLU A 51 10.86 -7.57 -17.73
CA GLU A 51 11.90 -8.32 -18.44
C GLU A 51 13.30 -8.16 -17.85
N LYS A 52 13.54 -7.04 -17.14
CA LYS A 52 14.79 -6.74 -16.43
C LYS A 52 14.83 -7.33 -15.02
N LYS A 53 13.82 -8.12 -14.63
CA LYS A 53 13.62 -8.65 -13.27
C LYS A 53 13.45 -7.58 -12.19
N GLU A 54 13.00 -6.40 -12.56
CA GLU A 54 12.60 -5.34 -11.62
C GLU A 54 11.15 -5.53 -11.23
N TRP A 55 10.84 -5.21 -9.98
CA TRP A 55 9.46 -5.27 -9.47
C TRP A 55 8.55 -4.27 -10.19
N ILE A 56 7.45 -4.77 -10.76
CA ILE A 56 6.41 -3.94 -11.39
C ILE A 56 5.62 -3.17 -10.34
N VAL A 57 5.23 -3.84 -9.24
CA VAL A 57 4.57 -3.19 -8.11
C VAL A 57 5.63 -2.64 -7.16
N LYS A 58 5.64 -1.33 -6.99
CA LYS A 58 6.62 -0.61 -6.16
C LYS A 58 6.11 -0.40 -4.73
N GLY A 59 4.80 -0.44 -4.52
CA GLY A 59 4.15 -0.34 -3.22
C GLY A 59 2.82 -1.06 -3.20
N ALA A 60 2.52 -1.73 -2.09
CA ALA A 60 1.23 -2.32 -1.80
C ALA A 60 0.98 -2.21 -0.29
N GLU A 61 0.02 -1.37 0.10
CA GLU A 61 -0.35 -1.08 1.49
C GLU A 61 -1.74 -1.66 1.74
N LEU A 62 -1.86 -2.62 2.64
CA LEU A 62 -3.13 -3.23 3.00
C LEU A 62 -3.80 -2.42 4.11
N LEU A 63 -5.05 -2.05 3.90
CA LEU A 63 -5.88 -1.26 4.81
C LEU A 63 -7.12 -2.07 5.17
N ASP A 64 -7.26 -2.45 6.42
CA ASP A 64 -8.42 -3.18 6.91
C ASP A 64 -9.66 -2.26 7.03
N TRP A 65 -10.83 -2.86 7.26
CA TRP A 65 -12.09 -2.12 7.34
C TRP A 65 -12.15 -1.11 8.50
N LYS A 66 -11.45 -1.37 9.61
CA LYS A 66 -11.38 -0.42 10.73
C LYS A 66 -10.54 0.78 10.38
N SER A 67 -9.42 0.56 9.70
CA SER A 67 -8.57 1.62 9.18
C SER A 67 -9.33 2.51 8.19
N LEU A 68 -10.04 1.91 7.24
CA LEU A 68 -10.87 2.64 6.27
C LEU A 68 -11.99 3.44 6.97
N ALA A 69 -12.68 2.85 7.94
CA ALA A 69 -13.72 3.53 8.70
C ALA A 69 -13.18 4.72 9.50
N SER A 70 -11.95 4.64 10.01
CA SER A 70 -11.33 5.71 10.80
C SER A 70 -11.13 7.01 10.02
N VAL A 71 -11.02 6.93 8.70
CA VAL A 71 -10.83 8.07 7.78
C VAL A 71 -12.08 8.36 6.93
N ASN A 72 -13.22 7.79 7.31
CA ASN A 72 -14.49 7.92 6.58
C ASN A 72 -14.41 7.55 5.10
N ASP A 73 -13.52 6.64 4.75
CA ASP A 73 -13.54 6.00 3.44
C ASP A 73 -14.63 4.92 3.43
N ARG A 74 -14.77 4.16 2.36
CA ARG A 74 -15.80 3.13 2.21
C ARG A 74 -15.93 2.27 3.47
N THR A 75 -17.11 2.27 4.09
CA THR A 75 -17.37 1.54 5.34
C THR A 75 -18.08 0.24 5.07
N GLY A 76 -17.70 -0.81 5.76
CA GLY A 76 -18.32 -2.14 5.68
C GLY A 76 -17.46 -3.16 6.39
N GLU A 77 -18.06 -3.96 7.29
CA GLU A 77 -17.33 -4.99 8.00
C GLU A 77 -16.70 -5.99 7.01
N GLY A 78 -15.41 -6.24 7.16
CA GLY A 78 -14.64 -7.12 6.28
C GLY A 78 -14.08 -6.46 5.02
N LEU A 79 -14.59 -5.28 4.62
CA LEU A 79 -14.06 -4.57 3.46
C LEU A 79 -12.58 -4.22 3.67
N THR A 80 -11.75 -4.59 2.73
CA THR A 80 -10.30 -4.38 2.80
C THR A 80 -9.84 -3.67 1.53
N ALA A 81 -8.95 -2.69 1.67
CA ALA A 81 -8.33 -2.04 0.52
C ALA A 81 -6.85 -2.38 0.44
N VAL A 82 -6.32 -2.36 -0.78
CA VAL A 82 -4.88 -2.38 -1.05
C VAL A 82 -4.55 -1.17 -1.90
N LEU A 83 -3.84 -0.22 -1.31
CA LEU A 83 -3.27 0.89 -2.06
C LEU A 83 -2.04 0.38 -2.80
N THR A 84 -2.12 0.36 -4.13
CA THR A 84 -1.09 -0.19 -5.00
C THR A 84 -0.47 0.91 -5.83
N GLU A 85 0.87 0.92 -5.92
CA GLU A 85 1.62 1.86 -6.74
C GLU A 85 2.55 1.13 -7.70
N THR A 86 2.58 1.59 -8.96
CA THR A 86 3.59 1.24 -9.97
C THR A 86 4.30 2.49 -10.47
N LYS A 87 5.58 2.34 -10.82
CA LYS A 87 6.44 3.42 -11.31
C LYS A 87 7.23 2.93 -12.53
N ALA A 88 7.55 3.85 -13.44
CA ALA A 88 8.22 3.53 -14.69
C ALA A 88 9.09 4.68 -15.19
N HIS A 89 10.02 4.37 -16.08
CA HIS A 89 10.90 5.34 -16.75
C HIS A 89 10.20 6.07 -17.90
N SER A 90 9.15 5.46 -18.49
CA SER A 90 8.37 6.05 -19.58
C SER A 90 6.87 5.80 -19.38
N LYS A 91 6.04 6.54 -20.13
CA LYS A 91 4.58 6.35 -20.13
C LYS A 91 4.18 4.99 -20.73
N GLU A 92 4.91 4.54 -21.72
CA GLU A 92 4.69 3.25 -22.39
C GLU A 92 4.96 2.10 -21.41
N GLU A 93 6.07 2.18 -20.66
CA GLU A 93 6.41 1.22 -19.63
C GLU A 93 5.36 1.25 -18.49
N LEU A 94 4.91 2.45 -18.07
CA LEU A 94 3.86 2.59 -17.06
C LEU A 94 2.56 1.90 -17.50
N ALA A 95 2.14 2.14 -18.75
CA ALA A 95 0.94 1.51 -19.31
C ALA A 95 1.06 -0.02 -19.39
N ALA A 96 2.24 -0.52 -19.78
CA ALA A 96 2.51 -1.96 -19.81
C ALA A 96 2.47 -2.57 -18.40
N ASN A 97 3.05 -1.91 -17.40
CA ASN A 97 3.01 -2.33 -16.01
C ASN A 97 1.57 -2.39 -15.48
N ILE A 98 0.76 -1.37 -15.75
CA ILE A 98 -0.65 -1.34 -15.36
C ILE A 98 -1.41 -2.51 -15.99
N ALA A 99 -1.21 -2.77 -17.28
CA ALA A 99 -1.88 -3.87 -17.99
C ALA A 99 -1.53 -5.25 -17.37
N VAL A 100 -0.28 -5.47 -16.99
CA VAL A 100 0.15 -6.71 -16.31
C VAL A 100 -0.50 -6.83 -14.92
N ILE A 101 -0.59 -5.74 -14.17
CA ILE A 101 -1.24 -5.72 -12.86
C ILE A 101 -2.74 -6.03 -13.00
N GLU A 102 -3.42 -5.35 -13.92
CA GLU A 102 -4.86 -5.56 -14.16
C GLU A 102 -5.16 -6.99 -14.63
N GLU A 103 -4.34 -7.57 -15.52
CA GLU A 103 -4.47 -8.97 -15.94
C GLU A 103 -4.32 -9.93 -14.76
N THR A 104 -3.33 -9.67 -13.89
CA THR A 104 -3.09 -10.48 -12.69
C THR A 104 -4.25 -10.40 -11.71
N LEU A 105 -4.94 -9.27 -11.66
CA LEU A 105 -6.08 -9.05 -10.74
C LEU A 105 -7.39 -9.67 -11.24
N LYS A 106 -7.52 -10.04 -12.50
CA LYS A 106 -8.78 -10.62 -13.06
C LYS A 106 -9.36 -11.81 -12.29
N PRO A 107 -8.56 -12.75 -11.76
CA PRO A 107 -9.08 -13.87 -10.97
C PRO A 107 -9.63 -13.48 -9.60
N PHE A 108 -9.34 -12.27 -9.12
CA PHE A 108 -9.72 -11.80 -7.79
C PHE A 108 -11.01 -10.99 -7.85
N ASN A 109 -11.90 -11.22 -6.88
CA ASN A 109 -13.18 -10.53 -6.80
C ASN A 109 -13.02 -9.15 -6.15
N THR A 110 -12.64 -8.15 -6.93
CA THR A 110 -12.61 -6.77 -6.46
C THR A 110 -14.03 -6.24 -6.22
N TYR A 111 -14.22 -5.47 -5.15
CA TYR A 111 -15.51 -4.90 -4.78
C TYR A 111 -16.03 -3.86 -5.78
N ILE A 112 -15.10 -3.14 -6.41
CA ILE A 112 -15.33 -2.20 -7.50
C ILE A 112 -14.31 -2.46 -8.62
N PRO A 113 -14.57 -2.01 -9.85
CA PRO A 113 -13.60 -2.11 -10.93
C PRO A 113 -12.24 -1.50 -10.57
N VAL A 114 -11.17 -2.18 -10.96
CA VAL A 114 -9.80 -1.66 -10.80
C VAL A 114 -9.63 -0.43 -11.67
N HIS A 115 -9.06 0.63 -11.09
CA HIS A 115 -8.77 1.86 -11.81
C HIS A 115 -7.46 2.46 -11.34
N PHE A 116 -6.44 2.41 -12.21
CA PHE A 116 -5.18 3.11 -12.00
C PHE A 116 -5.27 4.54 -12.55
N THR A 117 -4.71 5.48 -11.80
CA THR A 117 -4.59 6.88 -12.24
C THR A 117 -3.14 7.34 -12.12
N ASP A 118 -2.67 8.01 -13.16
CA ASP A 118 -1.36 8.68 -13.23
C ASP A 118 -1.45 10.18 -12.92
N LYS A 119 -2.65 10.67 -12.61
CA LYS A 119 -2.90 12.08 -12.29
C LYS A 119 -2.56 12.36 -10.83
N PRO A 120 -1.59 13.25 -10.53
CA PRO A 120 -1.18 13.55 -9.16
C PRO A 120 -2.32 13.99 -8.25
N GLU A 121 -3.27 14.78 -8.77
CA GLU A 121 -4.43 15.27 -8.03
C GLU A 121 -5.43 14.17 -7.63
N GLU A 122 -5.39 13.02 -8.30
CA GLU A 122 -6.21 11.85 -7.99
C GLU A 122 -5.48 10.90 -7.04
N TYR A 123 -4.27 10.44 -7.41
CA TYR A 123 -3.56 9.45 -6.59
C TYR A 123 -3.09 10.02 -5.24
N SER A 124 -2.83 11.34 -5.14
CA SER A 124 -2.49 11.96 -3.86
C SER A 124 -3.59 11.80 -2.81
N LYS A 125 -4.85 11.70 -3.23
CA LYS A 125 -5.98 11.44 -2.32
C LYS A 125 -5.89 10.05 -1.69
N TYR A 126 -5.47 9.03 -2.45
CA TYR A 126 -5.27 7.68 -1.92
C TYR A 126 -4.17 7.65 -0.86
N TRP A 127 -3.05 8.32 -1.14
CA TRP A 127 -1.95 8.43 -0.18
C TRP A 127 -2.31 9.29 1.04
N ALA A 128 -3.15 10.30 0.87
CA ALA A 128 -3.68 11.09 1.99
C ALA A 128 -4.59 10.24 2.91
N ILE A 129 -5.43 9.37 2.36
CA ILE A 129 -6.21 8.39 3.12
C ILE A 129 -5.28 7.53 3.98
N ARG A 130 -4.28 6.90 3.39
CA ARG A 130 -3.29 6.07 4.09
C ARG A 130 -2.58 6.83 5.20
N SER A 131 -2.11 8.03 4.91
CA SER A 131 -1.39 8.87 5.89
C SER A 131 -2.27 9.35 7.04
N GLY A 132 -3.59 9.48 6.81
CA GLY A 132 -4.56 9.92 7.78
C GLY A 132 -4.98 8.84 8.80
N ILE A 133 -4.74 7.55 8.51
CA ILE A 133 -5.22 6.45 9.34
C ILE A 133 -4.64 6.51 10.75
N PHE A 134 -3.31 6.60 10.87
CA PHE A 134 -2.66 6.59 12.18
C PHE A 134 -3.07 7.75 13.08
N PRO A 135 -3.05 9.03 12.63
CA PRO A 135 -3.56 10.14 13.42
C PRO A 135 -5.03 9.98 13.79
N SER A 136 -5.86 9.45 12.89
CA SER A 136 -7.30 9.26 13.14
C SER A 136 -7.54 8.21 14.22
N VAL A 137 -6.91 7.05 14.12
CA VAL A 137 -6.99 5.99 15.16
C VAL A 137 -6.48 6.53 16.51
N GLY A 138 -5.36 7.24 16.50
CA GLY A 138 -4.81 7.87 17.72
C GLY A 138 -5.76 8.88 18.35
N GLY A 139 -6.45 9.68 17.52
CA GLY A 139 -7.39 10.71 17.98
C GLY A 139 -8.72 10.15 18.51
N THR A 140 -9.15 8.98 18.05
CA THR A 140 -10.43 8.35 18.42
C THR A 140 -10.32 7.33 19.55
N ARG A 141 -9.11 7.00 20.00
CA ARG A 141 -8.89 6.03 21.07
C ARG A 141 -9.50 6.50 22.40
N LYS A 142 -9.87 5.55 23.25
CA LYS A 142 -10.37 5.84 24.60
C LYS A 142 -9.29 6.56 25.46
N PRO A 143 -9.64 7.58 26.26
CA PRO A 143 -8.71 8.21 27.19
C PRO A 143 -8.02 7.16 28.08
N GLY A 144 -6.71 7.32 28.32
CA GLY A 144 -5.92 6.39 29.12
C GLY A 144 -5.48 5.10 28.42
N THR A 145 -5.76 4.97 27.12
CA THR A 145 -5.24 3.86 26.28
C THR A 145 -4.14 4.36 25.37
N THR A 146 -3.33 3.42 24.84
CA THR A 146 -2.34 3.70 23.80
C THR A 146 -2.71 2.98 22.51
N SER A 147 -2.27 3.51 21.37
CA SER A 147 -2.32 2.79 20.10
C SER A 147 -1.07 1.94 19.98
N LEU A 148 -1.24 0.64 19.78
CA LEU A 148 -0.16 -0.26 19.43
C LEU A 148 -0.10 -0.37 17.92
N ILE A 149 1.10 -0.21 17.38
CA ILE A 149 1.39 -0.48 15.98
C ILE A 149 2.34 -1.65 15.96
N GLU A 150 1.90 -2.73 15.32
CA GLU A 150 2.66 -3.95 15.19
C GLU A 150 3.34 -3.95 13.82
N ASP A 151 4.62 -3.55 13.78
CA ASP A 151 5.46 -3.72 12.61
C ASP A 151 6.12 -5.09 12.67
N VAL A 152 5.64 -6.00 11.84
CA VAL A 152 6.17 -7.37 11.74
C VAL A 152 6.73 -7.60 10.34
N ALA A 153 7.75 -8.46 10.24
CA ALA A 153 8.33 -8.88 8.98
C ALA A 153 8.29 -10.41 8.88
N PHE A 154 7.70 -10.92 7.82
CA PHE A 154 7.61 -12.34 7.51
C PHE A 154 7.65 -12.56 5.99
N HIS A 155 7.69 -13.81 5.55
CA HIS A 155 7.62 -14.11 4.12
C HIS A 155 6.26 -13.74 3.55
N ILE A 156 6.25 -13.24 2.30
CA ILE A 156 5.03 -12.78 1.66
C ILE A 156 3.95 -13.89 1.52
N GLU A 157 4.37 -15.13 1.45
CA GLU A 157 3.48 -16.29 1.38
C GLU A 157 2.71 -16.55 2.69
N ASP A 158 3.17 -15.97 3.80
CA ASP A 158 2.59 -16.11 5.13
C ASP A 158 1.62 -14.95 5.48
N LEU A 159 1.36 -14.07 4.51
CA LEU A 159 0.49 -12.91 4.65
C LEU A 159 -0.98 -13.30 4.89
#